data_867de545a379ac42be47d7b4ece32e9c
#
_entry.id   867de545a379ac42be47d7b4ece32e9c
#
_cell.length_a   1.000
_cell.length_b   1.000
_cell.length_c   1.000
_cell.angle_alpha   90.00
_cell.angle_beta   90.00
_cell.angle_gamma   90.00
#
_symmetry.space_group_name_H-M   'P 1'
#
loop_
_entity.id
_entity.type
_entity.pdbx_description
1 polymer ?
#
loop_
_entity_poly.entity_id
_entity_poly.type
_entity_poly.pdbx_seq_one_letter_code
_entity_poly.pdbx_strand_id
1 'polypeptide(L)'
;MLFRSDHINFAIERVKQGIEPQNALLWEIKRFYPQEFQLGIYAVKLIYDRLGILLSTDEAGFIALHFVNAEYGTDIRDAVKFPNQLKAIVDIVEQDLGIRLDESSLHYERFVTHIKFLIQRIYRKELLSSDDKELSQMMQQKYPQEYQCSMRVAEYIRNATGSALSDEEIMYLSVHIRRVTM
;
A
#
# COMPACT_ATOMS: atom_id res chain seq x y z
N MET A 1 -0.01 18.96 15.60
CA MET A 1 1.45 18.74 15.43
C MET A 1 2.10 17.98 16.58
N LEU A 2 1.37 17.58 17.61
CA LEU A 2 1.88 16.87 18.81
C LEU A 2 2.05 15.34 18.64
N PHE A 3 1.31 14.70 17.74
CA PHE A 3 1.28 13.23 17.63
C PHE A 3 2.55 12.55 17.06
N ARG A 4 3.45 13.27 16.42
CA ARG A 4 4.65 12.68 15.79
C ARG A 4 5.84 12.48 16.74
N SER A 5 5.93 13.30 17.77
CA SER A 5 6.98 13.18 18.80
C SER A 5 6.72 12.03 19.77
N ASP A 6 5.45 11.69 20.02
CA ASP A 6 5.11 10.66 21.00
C ASP A 6 5.59 9.27 20.59
N HIS A 7 5.48 8.89 19.29
CA HIS A 7 5.93 7.59 18.82
C HIS A 7 7.45 7.39 18.93
N ILE A 8 8.24 8.42 18.60
CA ILE A 8 9.71 8.36 18.77
C ILE A 8 10.08 8.24 20.24
N ASN A 9 9.39 9.00 21.11
CA ASN A 9 9.61 8.90 22.54
C ASN A 9 9.26 7.51 23.07
N PHE A 10 8.12 6.93 22.64
CA PHE A 10 7.75 5.56 23.01
C PHE A 10 8.76 4.50 22.49
N ALA A 11 9.28 4.67 21.27
CA ALA A 11 10.32 3.80 20.73
C ALA A 11 11.59 3.86 21.59
N ILE A 12 12.02 5.06 21.96
CA ILE A 12 13.19 5.28 22.82
C ILE A 12 12.99 4.66 24.21
N GLU A 13 11.79 4.84 24.79
CA GLU A 13 11.48 4.27 26.11
C GLU A 13 11.45 2.75 26.08
N ARG A 14 10.87 2.12 25.04
CA ARG A 14 10.89 0.67 24.86
C ARG A 14 12.32 0.12 24.83
N VAL A 15 13.18 0.73 24.02
CA VAL A 15 14.58 0.28 23.92
C VAL A 15 15.31 0.44 25.26
N LYS A 16 15.09 1.51 26.01
CA LYS A 16 15.65 1.68 27.36
C LYS A 16 15.17 0.62 28.35
N GLN A 17 13.97 0.07 28.13
CA GLN A 17 13.42 -1.03 28.92
C GLN A 17 13.82 -2.42 28.39
N GLY A 18 14.65 -2.50 27.34
CA GLY A 18 15.06 -3.76 26.71
C GLY A 18 13.94 -4.44 25.90
N ILE A 19 12.90 -3.69 25.50
CA ILE A 19 11.80 -4.20 24.71
C ILE A 19 12.08 -3.90 23.23
N GLU A 20 12.28 -4.95 22.44
CA GLU A 20 12.41 -4.85 20.99
C GLU A 20 11.08 -5.25 20.33
N PRO A 21 10.33 -4.30 19.74
CA PRO A 21 9.11 -4.63 19.03
C PRO A 21 9.43 -5.35 17.72
N GLN A 22 8.61 -6.34 17.37
CA GLN A 22 8.63 -6.97 16.06
C GLN A 22 7.60 -6.32 15.16
N ASN A 23 8.02 -5.95 13.95
CA ASN A 23 7.12 -5.41 12.94
C ASN A 23 6.72 -6.50 11.96
N ALA A 24 5.55 -7.08 12.16
CA ALA A 24 5.01 -8.14 11.30
C ALA A 24 4.83 -7.73 9.83
N LEU A 25 4.86 -6.42 9.54
CA LEU A 25 4.69 -5.85 8.19
C LEU A 25 6.01 -5.41 7.56
N LEU A 26 7.15 -5.69 8.21
CA LEU A 26 8.45 -5.15 7.79
C LEU A 26 8.79 -5.52 6.35
N TRP A 27 8.46 -6.74 5.93
CA TRP A 27 8.72 -7.21 4.57
C TRP A 27 7.85 -6.47 3.55
N GLU A 28 6.55 -6.33 3.80
CA GLU A 28 5.61 -5.61 2.96
C GLU A 28 5.95 -4.11 2.86
N ILE A 29 6.37 -3.51 3.98
CA ILE A 29 6.81 -2.12 4.00
C ILE A 29 8.04 -1.93 3.12
N LYS A 30 9.05 -2.79 3.25
CA LYS A 30 10.27 -2.74 2.41
C LYS A 30 9.93 -2.91 0.94
N ARG A 31 9.00 -3.80 0.61
CA ARG A 31 8.60 -4.11 -0.76
C ARG A 31 7.79 -2.98 -1.38
N PHE A 32 6.77 -2.50 -0.70
CA PHE A 32 5.78 -1.59 -1.28
C PHE A 32 6.06 -0.11 -0.97
N TYR A 33 6.80 0.20 0.08
CA TYR A 33 7.11 1.55 0.54
C TYR A 33 8.63 1.75 0.75
N PRO A 34 9.46 1.45 -0.27
CA PRO A 34 10.92 1.49 -0.12
C PRO A 34 11.46 2.89 0.18
N GLN A 35 10.83 3.94 -0.35
CA GLN A 35 11.27 5.32 -0.11
C GLN A 35 10.97 5.75 1.33
N GLU A 36 9.77 5.48 1.82
CA GLU A 36 9.36 5.76 3.19
C GLU A 36 10.16 4.92 4.19
N PHE A 37 10.50 3.68 3.82
CA PHE A 37 11.37 2.83 4.61
C PHE A 37 12.80 3.41 4.72
N GLN A 38 13.37 3.95 3.64
CA GLN A 38 14.66 4.66 3.68
C GLN A 38 14.61 5.90 4.58
N LEU A 39 13.50 6.64 4.58
CA LEU A 39 13.30 7.74 5.53
C LEU A 39 13.25 7.23 6.98
N GLY A 40 12.64 6.06 7.22
CA GLY A 40 12.64 5.39 8.52
C GLY A 40 14.06 5.01 8.97
N ILE A 41 14.85 4.42 8.09
CA ILE A 41 16.27 4.09 8.34
C ILE A 41 17.09 5.36 8.64
N TYR A 42 16.89 6.42 7.87
CA TYR A 42 17.55 7.70 8.12
C TYR A 42 17.19 8.28 9.50
N ALA A 43 15.91 8.21 9.88
CA ALA A 43 15.45 8.68 11.19
C ALA A 43 16.10 7.89 12.35
N VAL A 44 16.14 6.55 12.24
CA VAL A 44 16.82 5.68 13.23
C VAL A 44 18.30 6.05 13.36
N LYS A 45 19.00 6.25 12.24
CA LYS A 45 20.40 6.68 12.25
C LYS A 45 20.56 8.05 12.91
N LEU A 46 19.70 9.01 12.59
CA LEU A 46 19.75 10.34 13.20
C LEU A 46 19.56 10.30 14.73
N ILE A 47 18.66 9.43 15.20
CA ILE A 47 18.44 9.22 16.64
C ILE A 47 19.73 8.65 17.29
N TYR A 48 20.37 7.67 16.64
CA TYR A 48 21.63 7.13 17.12
C TYR A 48 22.72 8.21 17.18
N ASP A 49 22.90 8.98 16.11
CA ASP A 49 23.93 10.01 16.01
C ASP A 49 23.75 11.13 17.05
N ARG A 50 22.48 11.41 17.43
CA ARG A 50 22.15 12.53 18.35
C ARG A 50 22.01 12.10 19.82
N LEU A 51 21.54 10.88 20.06
CA LEU A 51 21.16 10.42 21.40
C LEU A 51 21.93 9.19 21.85
N GLY A 52 22.70 8.54 20.98
CA GLY A 52 23.40 7.28 21.26
C GLY A 52 22.45 6.09 21.45
N ILE A 53 21.20 6.18 21.03
CA ILE A 53 20.17 5.14 21.20
C ILE A 53 20.04 4.38 19.89
N LEU A 54 20.34 3.09 19.93
CA LEU A 54 20.20 2.20 18.78
C LEU A 54 18.77 1.67 18.71
N LEU A 55 18.03 2.09 17.69
CA LEU A 55 16.71 1.56 17.35
C LEU A 55 16.85 0.44 16.30
N SER A 56 15.94 -0.53 16.34
CA SER A 56 15.94 -1.66 15.40
C SER A 56 15.43 -1.27 14.02
N THR A 57 15.64 -2.17 13.05
CA THR A 57 15.06 -2.05 11.71
C THR A 57 13.52 -2.10 11.73
N ASP A 58 12.95 -2.78 12.72
CA ASP A 58 11.50 -2.85 12.93
C ASP A 58 10.93 -1.47 13.28
N GLU A 59 11.64 -0.70 14.11
CA GLU A 59 11.27 0.68 14.42
C GLU A 59 11.36 1.58 13.18
N ALA A 60 12.34 1.37 12.30
CA ALA A 60 12.39 2.06 11.02
C ALA A 60 11.13 1.77 10.16
N GLY A 61 10.63 0.55 10.19
CA GLY A 61 9.37 0.16 9.55
C GLY A 61 8.15 0.88 10.14
N PHE A 62 8.06 0.99 11.46
CA PHE A 62 6.99 1.76 12.11
C PHE A 62 7.08 3.26 11.77
N ILE A 63 8.28 3.83 11.75
CA ILE A 63 8.50 5.22 11.32
C ILE A 63 8.07 5.40 9.85
N ALA A 64 8.40 4.45 8.97
CA ALA A 64 7.97 4.49 7.58
C ALA A 64 6.45 4.58 7.43
N LEU A 65 5.68 3.80 8.21
CA LEU A 65 4.21 3.88 8.21
C LEU A 65 3.67 5.25 8.64
N HIS A 66 4.40 5.98 9.47
CA HIS A 66 4.03 7.37 9.78
C HIS A 66 4.20 8.32 8.59
N PHE A 67 5.20 8.09 7.74
CA PHE A 67 5.34 8.85 6.49
C PHE A 67 4.20 8.51 5.52
N VAL A 68 3.91 7.21 5.32
CA VAL A 68 2.76 6.76 4.52
C VAL A 68 1.46 7.38 5.00
N ASN A 69 1.21 7.35 6.32
CA ASN A 69 0.03 7.96 6.92
C ASN A 69 -0.07 9.47 6.62
N ALA A 70 1.06 10.17 6.72
CA ALA A 70 1.12 11.60 6.45
C ALA A 70 0.85 11.93 4.98
N GLU A 71 1.35 11.11 4.07
CA GLU A 71 1.15 11.26 2.63
C GLU A 71 -0.31 10.99 2.24
N TYR A 72 -0.90 9.94 2.79
CA TYR A 72 -2.28 9.57 2.48
C TYR A 72 -3.32 10.42 3.23
N GLY A 73 -2.91 11.15 4.26
CA GLY A 73 -3.82 11.99 5.05
C GLY A 73 -4.88 11.17 5.80
N THR A 74 -4.52 9.95 6.22
CA THR A 74 -5.40 8.99 6.88
C THR A 74 -5.06 8.85 8.38
N ASP A 75 -5.77 7.99 9.11
CA ASP A 75 -5.39 7.60 10.46
C ASP A 75 -4.26 6.54 10.39
N ILE A 76 -3.32 6.57 11.33
CA ILE A 76 -2.24 5.58 11.41
C ILE A 76 -2.76 4.14 11.50
N ARG A 77 -3.92 3.94 12.14
CA ARG A 77 -4.59 2.64 12.23
C ARG A 77 -5.00 2.09 10.86
N ASP A 78 -5.24 2.96 9.91
CA ASP A 78 -5.54 2.57 8.53
C ASP A 78 -4.27 2.37 7.73
N ALA A 79 -3.26 3.24 7.89
CA ALA A 79 -1.96 3.10 7.22
C ALA A 79 -1.28 1.74 7.49
N VAL A 80 -1.46 1.17 8.68
CA VAL A 80 -0.97 -0.19 9.02
C VAL A 80 -1.61 -1.28 8.17
N LYS A 81 -2.81 -1.07 7.60
CA LYS A 81 -3.50 -2.04 6.75
C LYS A 81 -3.00 -2.02 5.30
N PHE A 82 -2.44 -0.89 4.83
CA PHE A 82 -2.13 -0.67 3.42
C PHE A 82 -1.13 -1.68 2.84
N PRO A 83 -0.02 -2.03 3.50
CA PRO A 83 0.93 -3.01 2.97
C PRO A 83 0.27 -4.38 2.74
N ASN A 84 -0.57 -4.83 3.67
CA ASN A 84 -1.31 -6.08 3.54
C ASN A 84 -2.36 -6.04 2.43
N GLN A 85 -3.05 -4.91 2.26
CA GLN A 85 -4.02 -4.74 1.18
C GLN A 85 -3.34 -4.74 -0.19
N LEU A 86 -2.19 -4.06 -0.32
CA LEU A 86 -1.38 -4.09 -1.53
C LEU A 86 -0.96 -5.52 -1.88
N LYS A 87 -0.41 -6.23 -0.89
CA LYS A 87 -0.01 -7.62 -1.05
C LYS A 87 -1.17 -8.50 -1.50
N ALA A 88 -2.31 -8.41 -0.83
CA ALA A 88 -3.49 -9.20 -1.16
C ALA A 88 -3.99 -8.94 -2.60
N ILE A 89 -3.97 -7.68 -3.06
CA ILE A 89 -4.36 -7.34 -4.43
C ILE A 89 -3.38 -7.94 -5.44
N VAL A 90 -2.07 -7.86 -5.19
CA VAL A 90 -1.05 -8.49 -6.04
C VAL A 90 -1.25 -10.01 -6.08
N ASP A 91 -1.44 -10.64 -4.92
CA ASP A 91 -1.65 -12.08 -4.80
C ASP A 91 -2.93 -12.52 -5.56
N ILE A 92 -4.02 -11.75 -5.49
CA ILE A 92 -5.25 -12.02 -6.26
C ILE A 92 -4.97 -12.01 -7.75
N VAL A 93 -4.24 -11.00 -8.26
CA VAL A 93 -3.92 -10.89 -9.68
C VAL A 93 -3.06 -12.07 -10.15
N GLU A 94 -2.02 -12.43 -9.39
CA GLU A 94 -1.14 -13.55 -9.71
C GLU A 94 -1.89 -14.89 -9.73
N GLN A 95 -2.72 -15.13 -8.71
CA GLN A 95 -3.48 -16.38 -8.58
C GLN A 95 -4.56 -16.51 -9.64
N ASP A 96 -5.28 -15.43 -9.91
CA ASP A 96 -6.39 -15.40 -10.82
C ASP A 96 -6.00 -15.61 -12.28
N LEU A 97 -4.85 -15.05 -12.65
CA LEU A 97 -4.31 -15.15 -14.00
C LEU A 97 -3.28 -16.27 -14.15
N GLY A 98 -2.93 -16.96 -13.06
CA GLY A 98 -1.98 -18.08 -13.07
C GLY A 98 -0.55 -17.68 -13.45
N ILE A 99 -0.13 -16.46 -13.09
CA ILE A 99 1.17 -15.89 -13.46
C ILE A 99 1.95 -15.44 -12.23
N ARG A 100 3.23 -15.12 -12.43
CA ARG A 100 4.06 -14.35 -11.51
C ARG A 100 4.39 -13.01 -12.15
N LEU A 101 4.17 -11.94 -11.41
CA LEU A 101 4.48 -10.60 -11.88
C LEU A 101 5.99 -10.32 -11.76
N ASP A 102 6.57 -9.69 -12.78
CA ASP A 102 7.97 -9.25 -12.74
C ASP A 102 8.07 -7.95 -11.92
N GLU A 103 8.47 -8.10 -10.66
CA GLU A 103 8.63 -6.97 -9.73
C GLU A 103 9.68 -5.94 -10.15
N SER A 104 10.59 -6.32 -11.06
CA SER A 104 11.62 -5.42 -11.58
C SER A 104 11.14 -4.59 -12.78
N SER A 105 9.96 -4.89 -13.31
CA SER A 105 9.42 -4.23 -14.50
C SER A 105 8.79 -2.87 -14.18
N LEU A 106 8.92 -1.93 -15.14
CA LEU A 106 8.24 -0.64 -15.07
C LEU A 106 6.70 -0.79 -15.03
N HIS A 107 6.17 -1.85 -15.63
CA HIS A 107 4.74 -2.15 -15.60
C HIS A 107 4.27 -2.52 -14.20
N TYR A 108 5.07 -3.29 -13.46
CA TYR A 108 4.79 -3.61 -12.05
C TYR A 108 4.83 -2.36 -11.17
N GLU A 109 5.85 -1.51 -11.31
CA GLU A 109 5.93 -0.24 -10.56
C GLU A 109 4.69 0.64 -10.78
N ARG A 110 4.23 0.75 -12.03
CA ARG A 110 3.02 1.51 -12.38
C ARG A 110 1.75 0.88 -11.82
N PHE A 111 1.67 -0.44 -11.85
CA PHE A 111 0.55 -1.18 -11.28
C PHE A 111 0.46 -0.97 -9.76
N VAL A 112 1.55 -1.18 -9.04
CA VAL A 112 1.62 -0.93 -7.58
C VAL A 112 1.30 0.53 -7.25
N THR A 113 1.83 1.48 -8.01
CA THR A 113 1.52 2.91 -7.83
C THR A 113 0.03 3.19 -8.02
N HIS A 114 -0.61 2.59 -9.03
CA HIS A 114 -2.06 2.74 -9.23
C HIS A 114 -2.84 2.18 -8.05
N ILE A 115 -2.48 0.99 -7.54
CA ILE A 115 -3.13 0.40 -6.36
C ILE A 115 -2.97 1.30 -5.12
N LYS A 116 -1.80 1.89 -4.91
CA LYS A 116 -1.57 2.84 -3.81
C LYS A 116 -2.54 4.02 -3.89
N PHE A 117 -2.69 4.64 -5.06
CA PHE A 117 -3.64 5.73 -5.26
C PHE A 117 -5.10 5.27 -5.12
N LEU A 118 -5.45 4.07 -5.56
CA LEU A 118 -6.77 3.49 -5.36
C LEU A 118 -7.07 3.34 -3.85
N ILE A 119 -6.16 2.75 -3.09
CA ILE A 119 -6.28 2.61 -1.63
C ILE A 119 -6.44 4.00 -0.99
N GLN A 120 -5.62 4.97 -1.38
CA GLN A 120 -5.73 6.35 -0.88
C GLN A 120 -7.12 6.94 -1.13
N ARG A 121 -7.66 6.81 -2.35
CA ARG A 121 -9.00 7.31 -2.68
C ARG A 121 -10.11 6.61 -1.90
N ILE A 122 -9.97 5.30 -1.66
CA ILE A 122 -10.92 4.54 -0.83
C ILE A 122 -11.01 5.14 0.59
N TYR A 123 -9.87 5.35 1.23
CA TYR A 123 -9.84 5.85 2.60
C TYR A 123 -10.20 7.33 2.72
N ARG A 124 -9.96 8.12 1.66
CA ARG A 124 -10.42 9.51 1.56
C ARG A 124 -11.88 9.65 1.12
N LYS A 125 -12.53 8.55 0.67
CA LYS A 125 -13.87 8.56 0.06
C LYS A 125 -13.97 9.44 -1.19
N GLU A 126 -12.92 9.44 -1.99
CA GLU A 126 -12.73 10.25 -3.20
C GLU A 126 -12.59 9.34 -4.45
N LEU A 127 -13.43 8.28 -4.53
CA LEU A 127 -13.39 7.38 -5.67
C LEU A 127 -13.73 8.12 -6.97
N LEU A 128 -13.03 7.75 -8.04
CA LEU A 128 -13.32 8.25 -9.38
C LEU A 128 -14.72 7.81 -9.79
N SER A 129 -15.41 8.67 -10.52
CA SER A 129 -16.70 8.34 -11.12
C SER A 129 -16.87 9.12 -12.43
N SER A 130 -17.20 8.41 -13.49
CA SER A 130 -17.62 9.01 -14.76
C SER A 130 -18.88 8.33 -15.28
N ASP A 131 -19.60 9.04 -16.13
CA ASP A 131 -20.75 8.49 -16.85
C ASP A 131 -20.34 7.75 -18.14
N ASP A 132 -19.06 7.72 -18.47
CA ASP A 132 -18.53 7.07 -19.66
C ASP A 132 -18.47 5.55 -19.49
N LYS A 133 -19.48 4.88 -20.04
CA LYS A 133 -19.57 3.41 -20.03
C LYS A 133 -18.89 2.75 -21.23
N GLU A 134 -18.51 3.50 -22.26
CA GLU A 134 -17.96 2.92 -23.49
C GLU A 134 -16.63 2.23 -23.24
N LEU A 135 -15.73 2.88 -22.50
CA LEU A 135 -14.41 2.33 -22.19
C LEU A 135 -14.51 1.08 -21.30
N SER A 136 -15.41 1.10 -20.32
CA SER A 136 -15.68 -0.06 -19.45
C SER A 136 -16.21 -1.26 -20.27
N GLN A 137 -17.17 -1.02 -21.16
CA GLN A 137 -17.70 -2.06 -22.05
C GLN A 137 -16.65 -2.60 -23.02
N MET A 138 -15.80 -1.72 -23.57
CA MET A 138 -14.70 -2.12 -24.44
C MET A 138 -13.70 -3.02 -23.68
N MET A 139 -13.33 -2.68 -22.45
CA MET A 139 -12.44 -3.50 -21.62
C MET A 139 -13.07 -4.85 -21.33
N GLN A 140 -14.34 -4.90 -20.97
CA GLN A 140 -15.05 -6.14 -20.69
C GLN A 140 -15.12 -7.08 -21.92
N GLN A 141 -15.32 -6.51 -23.11
CA GLN A 141 -15.40 -7.28 -24.36
C GLN A 141 -14.04 -7.75 -24.85
N LYS A 142 -13.04 -6.88 -24.81
CA LYS A 142 -11.71 -7.13 -25.39
C LYS A 142 -10.76 -7.86 -24.46
N TYR A 143 -10.89 -7.63 -23.16
CA TYR A 143 -10.02 -8.19 -22.11
C TYR A 143 -10.84 -8.76 -20.94
N PRO A 144 -11.67 -9.78 -21.21
CA PRO A 144 -12.63 -10.29 -20.22
C PRO A 144 -11.96 -10.91 -18.99
N GLN A 145 -10.78 -11.50 -19.14
CA GLN A 145 -10.06 -12.12 -18.02
C GLN A 145 -9.55 -11.06 -17.04
N GLU A 146 -8.91 -10.00 -17.56
CA GLU A 146 -8.40 -8.91 -16.76
C GLU A 146 -9.53 -8.10 -16.11
N TYR A 147 -10.65 -7.93 -16.82
CA TYR A 147 -11.83 -7.29 -16.26
C TYR A 147 -12.44 -8.14 -15.12
N GLN A 148 -12.54 -9.45 -15.30
CA GLN A 148 -13.01 -10.35 -14.24
C GLN A 148 -12.09 -10.37 -13.02
N CYS A 149 -10.77 -10.34 -13.25
CA CYS A 149 -9.79 -10.20 -12.18
C CYS A 149 -10.00 -8.89 -11.40
N SER A 150 -10.21 -7.76 -12.10
CA SER A 150 -10.50 -6.48 -11.44
C SER A 150 -11.79 -6.51 -10.60
N MET A 151 -12.81 -7.24 -11.04
CA MET A 151 -14.03 -7.46 -10.26
C MET A 151 -13.76 -8.24 -8.96
N ARG A 152 -12.87 -9.26 -9.00
CA ARG A 152 -12.48 -9.99 -7.77
C ARG A 152 -11.69 -9.12 -6.80
N VAL A 153 -10.80 -8.27 -7.32
CA VAL A 153 -10.14 -7.26 -6.49
C VAL A 153 -11.15 -6.29 -5.87
N ALA A 154 -12.16 -5.85 -6.64
CA ALA A 154 -13.21 -4.98 -6.14
C ALA A 154 -14.04 -5.65 -5.02
N GLU A 155 -14.32 -6.94 -5.15
CA GLU A 155 -14.99 -7.71 -4.10
C GLU A 155 -14.13 -7.83 -2.83
N TYR A 156 -12.84 -8.12 -2.98
CA TYR A 156 -11.90 -8.12 -1.86
C TYR A 156 -11.89 -6.75 -1.13
N ILE A 157 -11.78 -5.65 -1.89
CA ILE A 157 -11.77 -4.30 -1.33
C ILE A 157 -13.07 -4.02 -0.58
N ARG A 158 -14.23 -4.36 -1.14
CA ARG A 158 -15.52 -4.20 -0.48
C ARG A 158 -15.57 -4.96 0.85
N ASN A 159 -15.08 -6.20 0.88
CA ASN A 159 -15.07 -7.02 2.09
C ASN A 159 -14.07 -6.48 3.14
N ALA A 160 -12.93 -5.97 2.72
CA ALA A 160 -11.86 -5.47 3.59
C ALA A 160 -12.12 -4.06 4.14
N THR A 161 -12.82 -3.20 3.39
CA THR A 161 -12.96 -1.76 3.70
C THR A 161 -14.41 -1.30 3.86
N GLY A 162 -15.38 -2.09 3.39
CA GLY A 162 -16.79 -1.69 3.27
C GLY A 162 -17.08 -0.78 2.08
N SER A 163 -16.08 -0.39 1.28
CA SER A 163 -16.22 0.52 0.14
C SER A 163 -16.40 -0.25 -1.16
N ALA A 164 -17.47 0.02 -1.90
CA ALA A 164 -17.66 -0.48 -3.24
C ALA A 164 -16.89 0.39 -4.23
N LEU A 165 -16.12 -0.22 -5.14
CA LEU A 165 -15.48 0.50 -6.24
C LEU A 165 -16.51 0.91 -7.28
N SER A 166 -16.28 2.06 -7.92
CA SER A 166 -17.04 2.50 -9.08
C SER A 166 -16.66 1.70 -10.34
N ASP A 167 -17.51 1.75 -11.36
CA ASP A 167 -17.22 1.13 -12.66
C ASP A 167 -15.93 1.71 -13.28
N GLU A 168 -15.67 2.99 -13.07
CA GLU A 168 -14.47 3.66 -13.54
C GLU A 168 -13.20 3.13 -12.84
N GLU A 169 -13.21 2.96 -11.52
CA GLU A 169 -12.08 2.37 -10.81
C GLU A 169 -11.81 0.93 -11.25
N ILE A 170 -12.85 0.14 -11.45
CA ILE A 170 -12.76 -1.24 -11.95
C ILE A 170 -12.15 -1.25 -13.35
N MET A 171 -12.60 -0.35 -14.23
CA MET A 171 -12.08 -0.21 -15.58
C MET A 171 -10.59 0.18 -15.57
N TYR A 172 -10.20 1.22 -14.81
CA TYR A 172 -8.78 1.60 -14.68
C TYR A 172 -7.92 0.47 -14.11
N LEU A 173 -8.42 -0.23 -13.11
CA LEU A 173 -7.73 -1.39 -12.55
C LEU A 173 -7.53 -2.47 -13.61
N SER A 174 -8.54 -2.77 -14.43
CA SER A 174 -8.43 -3.76 -15.51
C SER A 174 -7.38 -3.38 -16.56
N VAL A 175 -7.26 -2.09 -16.89
CA VAL A 175 -6.21 -1.58 -17.79
C VAL A 175 -4.82 -1.80 -17.19
N HIS A 176 -4.65 -1.55 -15.89
CA HIS A 176 -3.37 -1.74 -15.22
C HIS A 176 -3.01 -3.22 -15.06
N ILE A 177 -4.00 -4.08 -14.76
CA ILE A 177 -3.83 -5.54 -14.77
C ILE A 177 -3.37 -6.00 -16.15
N ARG A 178 -4.05 -5.57 -17.23
CA ARG A 178 -3.65 -5.93 -18.60
C ARG A 178 -2.20 -5.53 -18.91
N ARG A 179 -1.77 -4.36 -18.48
CA ARG A 179 -0.40 -3.87 -18.75
C ARG A 179 0.67 -4.62 -17.97
N VAL A 180 0.39 -5.03 -16.75
CA VAL A 180 1.37 -5.74 -15.92
C VAL A 180 1.49 -7.22 -16.32
N THR A 181 0.54 -7.75 -17.08
CA THR A 181 0.51 -9.14 -17.56
C THR A 181 1.04 -9.29 -18.99
N MET A 182 1.45 -8.21 -19.65
CA MET A 182 2.08 -8.21 -20.99
C MET A 182 3.58 -8.44 -20.92
#